data_b4d72337fb641f711578a29d9edc1bca
#
_entry.id   b4d72337fb641f711578a29d9edc1bca
#
_cell.length_a   1.000
_cell.length_b   1.000
_cell.length_c   1.000
_cell.angle_alpha   90.00
_cell.angle_beta   90.00
_cell.angle_gamma   90.00
#
_symmetry.space_group_name_H-M   'P 1'
#
loop_
_entity.id
_entity.type
_entity.pdbx_description
1 polymer ?
#
loop_
_entity_poly.entity_id
_entity_poly.type
_entity_poly.pdbx_seq_one_letter_code
_entity_poly.pdbx_strand_id
1 'polypeptide(L)'
;MVSSFTAPSFYPSSHVPSLQAEYIGKSLCDINPPAAILDAAVLRRNCKRMLTATQTLGVGFRAHVKTHKTTQLAELQVGKDTKSVNLIASTVAEIENLAPWLLECQSQGKTTSILYGVPLAPSTIPRLASLARILGPGVLGIFVDHADHVKVLSEVDESTWPGRIPIWVNIDVGYHREGVPSDSKQLADIAYALSASKRVTLGGIYAHMGHSYGVSSPGEALSFFGHELEGLEQGAISFLKCTDAHATNDPNAEKIVLSLGATPTARAIQNLLSGEATESVEAYRATLDRINQSFAVEIHAGVYPVLDLQQTATRAAPSGPGANETSYDDIAFRVLVEVNGVYPERSEKSEALIAGGCILLGREACKSYPGYGIVTPWPAQEGRFYDPAGSKTGWIVGKVAQEHGNLWWEGPAENVRPLEIGQKLMLWPNHACIAGAHFGWYLVVDSEEEDPEVVRDVWVRWRGW
;
A
#
# COMPACT_ATOMS: atom_id res chain seq x y z
N MET A 1 -22.52 -16.35 20.13
CA MET A 1 -23.19 -15.13 19.66
C MET A 1 -22.05 -14.15 19.36
N VAL A 2 -21.75 -13.94 18.08
CA VAL A 2 -20.80 -12.91 17.66
C VAL A 2 -21.45 -11.57 18.00
N SER A 3 -20.88 -10.86 18.97
CA SER A 3 -21.30 -9.50 19.31
C SER A 3 -21.23 -8.67 18.03
N SER A 4 -22.34 -8.11 17.58
CA SER A 4 -22.38 -7.18 16.45
C SER A 4 -21.69 -5.88 16.88
N PHE A 5 -20.37 -5.86 16.77
CA PHE A 5 -19.61 -4.62 16.94
C PHE A 5 -19.92 -3.72 15.75
N THR A 6 -20.58 -2.63 16.03
CA THR A 6 -20.71 -1.52 15.08
C THR A 6 -19.73 -0.45 15.55
N ALA A 7 -18.69 -0.21 14.76
CA ALA A 7 -17.76 0.89 15.04
C ALA A 7 -18.56 2.19 15.18
N PRO A 8 -18.29 3.03 16.20
CA PRO A 8 -18.89 4.35 16.28
C PRO A 8 -18.36 5.18 15.09
N SER A 9 -19.13 5.19 13.99
CA SER A 9 -18.75 5.90 12.78
C SER A 9 -19.13 7.36 12.90
N PHE A 10 -18.14 8.21 13.22
CA PHE A 10 -18.25 9.66 13.05
C PHE A 10 -18.22 10.07 11.56
N TYR A 11 -17.89 9.14 10.68
CA TYR A 11 -17.85 9.29 9.24
C TYR A 11 -18.83 8.28 8.62
N PRO A 12 -20.02 8.70 8.22
CA PRO A 12 -20.99 7.78 7.64
C PRO A 12 -20.43 7.17 6.35
N SER A 13 -20.49 5.85 6.29
CA SER A 13 -20.17 5.09 5.07
C SER A 13 -21.29 5.24 4.05
N SER A 14 -20.94 5.18 2.77
CA SER A 14 -21.92 5.07 1.70
C SER A 14 -22.71 3.76 1.84
N HIS A 15 -24.01 3.79 1.55
CA HIS A 15 -24.88 2.62 1.71
C HIS A 15 -24.65 1.60 0.59
N VAL A 16 -23.97 0.50 0.90
CA VAL A 16 -23.55 -0.53 -0.07
C VAL A 16 -24.70 -1.04 -0.93
N PRO A 17 -25.86 -1.49 -0.38
CA PRO A 17 -26.94 -2.01 -1.21
C PRO A 17 -27.48 -1.02 -2.25
N SER A 18 -27.55 0.27 -1.91
CA SER A 18 -27.99 1.29 -2.86
C SER A 18 -26.97 1.50 -4.00
N LEU A 19 -25.67 1.48 -3.67
CA LEU A 19 -24.62 1.61 -4.68
C LEU A 19 -24.58 0.39 -5.60
N GLN A 20 -24.72 -0.80 -5.04
CA GLN A 20 -24.78 -2.04 -5.82
C GLN A 20 -25.98 -2.05 -6.77
N ALA A 21 -27.15 -1.67 -6.29
CA ALA A 21 -28.37 -1.56 -7.11
C ALA A 21 -28.22 -0.50 -8.23
N GLU A 22 -27.49 0.58 -7.96
CA GLU A 22 -27.27 1.65 -8.94
C GLU A 22 -26.25 1.27 -10.02
N TYR A 23 -25.17 0.56 -9.66
CA TYR A 23 -24.01 0.44 -10.56
C TYR A 23 -23.78 -0.95 -11.12
N ILE A 24 -24.10 -2.04 -10.41
CA ILE A 24 -23.85 -3.40 -10.90
C ILE A 24 -24.62 -3.66 -12.20
N GLY A 25 -23.91 -4.19 -13.19
CA GLY A 25 -24.44 -4.49 -14.51
C GLY A 25 -24.42 -3.33 -15.51
N LYS A 26 -24.04 -2.11 -15.08
CA LYS A 26 -23.84 -0.97 -16.01
C LYS A 26 -22.49 -1.07 -16.70
N SER A 27 -22.45 -0.68 -17.96
CA SER A 27 -21.18 -0.43 -18.67
C SER A 27 -20.51 0.83 -18.13
N LEU A 28 -19.18 0.86 -18.13
CA LEU A 28 -18.43 2.09 -17.80
C LEU A 28 -18.80 3.27 -18.71
N CYS A 29 -19.22 3.00 -19.93
CA CYS A 29 -19.74 4.04 -20.84
C CYS A 29 -21.03 4.70 -20.35
N ASP A 30 -21.79 4.05 -19.47
CA ASP A 30 -23.06 4.56 -18.92
C ASP A 30 -22.88 5.23 -17.54
N ILE A 31 -21.67 5.17 -16.97
CA ILE A 31 -21.38 5.75 -15.65
C ILE A 31 -21.18 7.26 -15.77
N ASN A 32 -21.80 8.00 -14.86
CA ASN A 32 -21.55 9.44 -14.73
C ASN A 32 -20.19 9.71 -14.06
N PRO A 33 -19.25 10.39 -14.76
CA PRO A 33 -17.96 10.73 -14.18
C PRO A 33 -18.07 11.90 -13.17
N PRO A 34 -17.05 12.08 -12.29
CA PRO A 34 -15.88 11.23 -12.18
C PRO A 34 -16.14 9.95 -11.35
N ALA A 35 -15.46 8.85 -11.68
CA ALA A 35 -15.56 7.60 -10.94
C ALA A 35 -14.19 6.93 -10.79
N ALA A 36 -13.98 6.27 -9.64
CA ALA A 36 -12.80 5.46 -9.37
C ALA A 36 -13.06 4.02 -9.80
N ILE A 37 -12.23 3.48 -10.67
CA ILE A 37 -12.38 2.15 -11.27
C ILE A 37 -11.25 1.26 -10.79
N LEU A 38 -11.58 0.04 -10.38
CA LEU A 38 -10.62 -1.03 -10.08
C LEU A 38 -10.86 -2.21 -11.01
N ASP A 39 -9.77 -2.78 -11.51
CA ASP A 39 -9.79 -4.01 -12.30
C ASP A 39 -9.46 -5.21 -11.42
N ALA A 40 -10.44 -6.05 -11.12
CA ALA A 40 -10.30 -7.19 -10.21
C ALA A 40 -9.31 -8.25 -10.71
N ALA A 41 -9.22 -8.48 -12.01
CA ALA A 41 -8.26 -9.42 -12.60
C ALA A 41 -6.83 -8.96 -12.32
N VAL A 42 -6.54 -7.66 -12.54
CA VAL A 42 -5.23 -7.07 -12.28
C VAL A 42 -4.91 -7.11 -10.77
N LEU A 43 -5.88 -6.79 -9.91
CA LEU A 43 -5.72 -6.87 -8.45
C LEU A 43 -5.35 -8.29 -8.00
N ARG A 44 -6.10 -9.31 -8.46
CA ARG A 44 -5.83 -10.72 -8.15
C ARG A 44 -4.42 -11.12 -8.59
N ARG A 45 -4.02 -10.73 -9.80
CA ARG A 45 -2.70 -11.02 -10.35
C ARG A 45 -1.58 -10.40 -9.51
N ASN A 46 -1.70 -9.13 -9.17
CA ASN A 46 -0.70 -8.42 -8.37
C ASN A 46 -0.58 -8.99 -6.95
N CYS A 47 -1.70 -9.27 -6.29
CA CYS A 47 -1.73 -9.90 -4.97
C CYS A 47 -1.09 -11.30 -5.01
N LYS A 48 -1.46 -12.13 -6.01
CA LYS A 48 -0.91 -13.48 -6.16
C LYS A 48 0.61 -13.47 -6.35
N ARG A 49 1.14 -12.54 -7.17
CA ARG A 49 2.60 -12.41 -7.37
C ARG A 49 3.33 -12.14 -6.06
N MET A 50 2.83 -11.23 -5.24
CA MET A 50 3.42 -10.90 -3.94
C MET A 50 3.38 -12.11 -2.99
N LEU A 51 2.23 -12.76 -2.85
CA LEU A 51 2.08 -13.92 -1.99
C LEU A 51 2.96 -15.10 -2.45
N THR A 52 3.03 -15.34 -3.76
CA THR A 52 3.91 -16.37 -4.31
C THR A 52 5.38 -16.05 -4.01
N ALA A 53 5.79 -14.78 -4.17
CA ALA A 53 7.17 -14.37 -3.92
C ALA A 53 7.55 -14.56 -2.46
N THR A 54 6.76 -14.07 -1.52
CA THR A 54 7.03 -14.20 -0.09
C THR A 54 7.02 -15.67 0.37
N GLN A 55 6.07 -16.45 -0.13
CA GLN A 55 6.01 -17.90 0.17
C GLN A 55 7.23 -18.66 -0.35
N THR A 56 7.66 -18.40 -1.59
CA THR A 56 8.82 -19.07 -2.20
C THR A 56 10.13 -18.69 -1.50
N LEU A 57 10.23 -17.47 -1.00
CA LEU A 57 11.39 -16.99 -0.24
C LEU A 57 11.34 -17.38 1.25
N GLY A 58 10.25 -17.99 1.71
CA GLY A 58 10.09 -18.40 3.12
C GLY A 58 10.02 -17.22 4.09
N VAL A 59 9.49 -16.08 3.66
CA VAL A 59 9.32 -14.87 4.47
C VAL A 59 7.85 -14.57 4.71
N GLY A 60 7.56 -13.84 5.81
CA GLY A 60 6.21 -13.39 6.14
C GLY A 60 5.73 -12.27 5.19
N PHE A 61 4.42 -12.04 5.19
CA PHE A 61 3.82 -10.90 4.50
C PHE A 61 2.83 -10.16 5.40
N ARG A 62 2.92 -8.82 5.41
CA ARG A 62 2.01 -7.94 6.15
C ARG A 62 1.43 -6.89 5.19
N ALA A 63 0.13 -6.95 4.97
CA ALA A 63 -0.55 -6.08 4.02
C ALA A 63 -0.84 -4.70 4.62
N HIS A 64 -0.44 -3.63 3.95
CA HIS A 64 -0.79 -2.27 4.35
C HIS A 64 -2.05 -1.82 3.59
N VAL A 65 -3.11 -1.45 4.32
CA VAL A 65 -4.44 -1.17 3.74
C VAL A 65 -4.68 0.30 3.37
N LYS A 66 -3.77 1.22 3.72
CA LYS A 66 -3.96 2.68 3.60
C LYS A 66 -4.30 3.17 2.19
N THR A 67 -3.89 2.45 1.15
CA THR A 67 -4.10 2.86 -0.24
C THR A 67 -5.56 2.74 -0.63
N HIS A 68 -6.14 1.58 -0.42
CA HIS A 68 -7.50 1.25 -0.88
C HIS A 68 -8.57 1.40 0.21
N LYS A 69 -8.24 1.13 1.48
CA LYS A 69 -9.17 1.21 2.63
C LYS A 69 -10.48 0.45 2.41
N THR A 70 -10.38 -0.80 1.97
CA THR A 70 -11.52 -1.71 1.75
C THR A 70 -11.21 -3.10 2.29
N THR A 71 -12.20 -3.80 2.82
CA THR A 71 -12.05 -5.18 3.31
C THR A 71 -11.76 -6.14 2.16
N GLN A 72 -12.47 -6.00 1.04
CA GLN A 72 -12.35 -6.89 -0.11
C GLN A 72 -10.93 -6.95 -0.66
N LEU A 73 -10.24 -5.80 -0.77
CA LEU A 73 -8.86 -5.81 -1.24
C LEU A 73 -7.89 -6.29 -0.15
N ALA A 74 -8.16 -6.03 1.13
CA ALA A 74 -7.39 -6.59 2.23
C ALA A 74 -7.43 -8.14 2.22
N GLU A 75 -8.58 -8.73 1.93
CA GLU A 75 -8.74 -10.19 1.75
C GLU A 75 -7.89 -10.74 0.60
N LEU A 76 -7.87 -10.04 -0.54
CA LEU A 76 -7.03 -10.41 -1.67
C LEU A 76 -5.54 -10.31 -1.34
N GLN A 77 -5.13 -9.28 -0.58
CA GLN A 77 -3.74 -9.07 -0.18
C GLN A 77 -3.20 -10.20 0.71
N VAL A 78 -4.01 -10.68 1.66
CA VAL A 78 -3.57 -11.74 2.58
C VAL A 78 -3.78 -13.15 2.00
N GLY A 79 -4.67 -13.29 1.03
CA GLY A 79 -5.03 -14.57 0.40
C GLY A 79 -6.05 -15.38 1.22
N LYS A 80 -6.94 -16.09 0.52
CA LYS A 80 -8.04 -16.85 1.14
C LYS A 80 -7.57 -17.96 2.08
N ASP A 81 -6.51 -18.66 1.67
CA ASP A 81 -6.03 -19.87 2.36
C ASP A 81 -5.00 -19.56 3.45
N THR A 82 -4.76 -18.29 3.76
CA THR A 82 -3.82 -17.91 4.82
C THR A 82 -4.30 -18.40 6.19
N LYS A 83 -3.35 -18.83 7.01
CA LYS A 83 -3.57 -19.14 8.43
C LYS A 83 -3.37 -17.90 9.32
N SER A 84 -2.69 -16.89 8.81
CA SER A 84 -2.33 -15.67 9.54
C SER A 84 -2.70 -14.44 8.75
N VAL A 85 -3.46 -13.54 9.33
CA VAL A 85 -3.86 -12.25 8.77
C VAL A 85 -3.03 -11.16 9.43
N ASN A 86 -1.99 -10.69 8.73
CA ASN A 86 -1.09 -9.65 9.21
C ASN A 86 -1.33 -8.35 8.44
N LEU A 87 -1.70 -7.28 9.15
CA LEU A 87 -2.08 -6.00 8.56
C LEU A 87 -1.32 -4.82 9.17
N ILE A 88 -1.27 -3.72 8.40
CA ILE A 88 -0.89 -2.39 8.88
C ILE A 88 -2.00 -1.42 8.50
N ALA A 89 -2.45 -0.63 9.46
CA ALA A 89 -3.41 0.45 9.30
C ALA A 89 -2.77 1.79 9.68
N SER A 90 -2.98 2.83 8.89
CA SER A 90 -2.44 4.18 9.18
C SER A 90 -3.34 5.02 10.07
N THR A 91 -4.61 4.63 10.22
CA THR A 91 -5.57 5.38 11.04
C THR A 91 -6.35 4.43 11.95
N VAL A 92 -6.86 4.96 13.07
CA VAL A 92 -7.72 4.18 13.96
C VAL A 92 -9.00 3.76 13.25
N ALA A 93 -9.54 4.62 12.38
CA ALA A 93 -10.72 4.31 11.56
C ALA A 93 -10.51 3.09 10.63
N GLU A 94 -9.32 2.88 10.09
CA GLU A 94 -9.01 1.67 9.32
C GLU A 94 -9.11 0.42 10.20
N ILE A 95 -8.61 0.46 11.43
CA ILE A 95 -8.69 -0.67 12.37
C ILE A 95 -10.14 -0.92 12.78
N GLU A 96 -10.91 0.13 13.07
CA GLU A 96 -12.33 0.05 13.42
C GLU A 96 -13.13 -0.66 12.30
N ASN A 97 -12.89 -0.31 11.04
CA ASN A 97 -13.57 -0.92 9.89
C ASN A 97 -13.11 -2.35 9.60
N LEU A 98 -11.85 -2.69 9.92
CA LEU A 98 -11.33 -4.05 9.77
C LEU A 98 -11.75 -4.99 10.90
N ALA A 99 -12.07 -4.47 12.09
CA ALA A 99 -12.34 -5.28 13.29
C ALA A 99 -13.41 -6.36 13.08
N PRO A 100 -14.55 -6.12 12.41
CA PRO A 100 -15.54 -7.16 12.17
C PRO A 100 -14.99 -8.33 11.37
N TRP A 101 -14.24 -8.06 10.30
CA TRP A 101 -13.63 -9.09 9.47
C TRP A 101 -12.48 -9.83 10.20
N LEU A 102 -11.69 -9.13 11.01
CA LEU A 102 -10.66 -9.78 11.83
C LEU A 102 -11.27 -10.76 12.84
N LEU A 103 -12.41 -10.40 13.46
CA LEU A 103 -13.14 -11.28 14.37
C LEU A 103 -13.70 -12.50 13.63
N GLU A 104 -14.18 -12.32 12.40
CA GLU A 104 -14.61 -13.43 11.55
C GLU A 104 -13.43 -14.37 11.24
N CYS A 105 -12.27 -13.83 10.84
CA CYS A 105 -11.05 -14.61 10.63
C CYS A 105 -10.66 -15.42 11.88
N GLN A 106 -10.71 -14.80 13.07
CA GLN A 106 -10.46 -15.49 14.34
C GLN A 106 -11.46 -16.62 14.59
N SER A 107 -12.73 -16.41 14.31
CA SER A 107 -13.78 -17.45 14.45
C SER A 107 -13.54 -18.64 13.54
N GLN A 108 -12.84 -18.43 12.42
CA GLN A 108 -12.41 -19.47 11.47
C GLN A 108 -11.08 -20.12 11.87
N GLY A 109 -10.52 -19.78 13.05
CA GLY A 109 -9.26 -20.33 13.57
C GLY A 109 -7.99 -19.70 12.96
N LYS A 110 -8.09 -18.58 12.27
CA LYS A 110 -6.93 -17.83 11.78
C LYS A 110 -6.33 -16.97 12.89
N THR A 111 -5.00 -16.86 12.90
CA THR A 111 -4.33 -15.85 13.73
C THR A 111 -4.44 -14.49 13.09
N THR A 112 -4.58 -13.44 13.88
CA THR A 112 -4.70 -12.06 13.39
C THR A 112 -3.72 -11.14 14.10
N SER A 113 -3.11 -10.23 13.35
CA SER A 113 -2.23 -9.17 13.87
C SER A 113 -2.46 -7.91 13.06
N ILE A 114 -2.68 -6.79 13.73
CA ILE A 114 -2.82 -5.49 13.08
C ILE A 114 -1.93 -4.46 13.77
N LEU A 115 -1.16 -3.71 12.98
CA LEU A 115 -0.31 -2.63 13.48
C LEU A 115 -0.98 -1.29 13.25
N TYR A 116 -1.00 -0.45 14.30
CA TYR A 116 -1.24 0.97 14.14
C TYR A 116 0.05 1.61 13.61
N GLY A 117 0.06 1.92 12.33
CA GLY A 117 1.24 2.16 11.49
C GLY A 117 1.69 3.62 11.43
N VAL A 118 1.55 4.39 12.52
CA VAL A 118 2.20 5.66 12.78
C VAL A 118 2.69 5.68 14.23
N PRO A 119 3.75 6.40 14.58
CA PRO A 119 4.20 6.53 15.97
C PRO A 119 3.08 7.01 16.89
N LEU A 120 3.02 6.43 18.08
CA LEU A 120 1.93 6.63 19.03
C LEU A 120 1.73 8.11 19.42
N ALA A 121 0.54 8.62 19.18
CA ALA A 121 0.06 9.84 19.84
C ALA A 121 -0.72 9.44 21.10
N PRO A 122 -0.36 9.89 22.31
CA PRO A 122 -1.02 9.45 23.55
C PRO A 122 -2.54 9.65 23.57
N SER A 123 -3.05 10.67 22.88
CA SER A 123 -4.49 10.95 22.75
C SER A 123 -5.27 9.84 21.99
N THR A 124 -4.60 8.97 21.24
CA THR A 124 -5.25 7.86 20.53
C THR A 124 -5.43 6.61 21.41
N ILE A 125 -4.74 6.52 22.54
CA ILE A 125 -4.76 5.34 23.42
C ILE A 125 -6.18 4.89 23.81
N PRO A 126 -7.14 5.76 24.18
CA PRO A 126 -8.48 5.31 24.56
C PRO A 126 -9.21 4.58 23.43
N ARG A 127 -9.10 5.04 22.18
CA ARG A 127 -9.71 4.38 21.01
C ARG A 127 -8.99 3.06 20.71
N LEU A 128 -7.66 3.04 20.71
CA LEU A 128 -6.86 1.84 20.48
C LEU A 128 -7.12 0.78 21.56
N ALA A 129 -7.24 1.16 22.82
CA ALA A 129 -7.57 0.27 23.92
C ALA A 129 -8.97 -0.36 23.77
N SER A 130 -9.94 0.42 23.28
CA SER A 130 -11.27 -0.11 22.98
C SER A 130 -11.22 -1.20 21.89
N LEU A 131 -10.40 -0.99 20.85
CA LEU A 131 -10.18 -1.97 19.79
C LEU A 131 -9.40 -3.19 20.30
N ALA A 132 -8.39 -3.00 21.15
CA ALA A 132 -7.65 -4.11 21.76
C ALA A 132 -8.55 -5.03 22.60
N ARG A 133 -9.54 -4.46 23.31
CA ARG A 133 -10.55 -5.28 24.03
C ARG A 133 -11.44 -6.10 23.10
N ILE A 134 -11.76 -5.56 21.92
CA ILE A 134 -12.61 -6.22 20.94
C ILE A 134 -11.84 -7.32 20.22
N LEU A 135 -10.64 -7.02 19.77
CA LEU A 135 -9.81 -7.93 18.97
C LEU A 135 -9.12 -9.01 19.80
N GLY A 136 -8.98 -8.80 21.10
CA GLY A 136 -8.31 -9.69 22.03
C GLY A 136 -6.84 -9.37 22.29
N PRO A 137 -6.25 -10.00 23.32
CA PRO A 137 -4.87 -9.75 23.73
C PRO A 137 -3.87 -10.06 22.61
N GLY A 138 -2.87 -9.17 22.46
CA GLY A 138 -1.74 -9.39 21.54
C GLY A 138 -2.03 -9.11 20.06
N VAL A 139 -3.28 -8.86 19.65
CA VAL A 139 -3.65 -8.65 18.24
C VAL A 139 -3.23 -7.28 17.73
N LEU A 140 -3.43 -6.22 18.53
CA LEU A 140 -3.13 -4.84 18.13
C LEU A 140 -1.73 -4.44 18.60
N GLY A 141 -0.84 -4.19 17.64
CA GLY A 141 0.51 -3.71 17.85
C GLY A 141 0.63 -2.20 17.61
N ILE A 142 1.55 -1.55 18.32
CA ILE A 142 1.75 -0.10 18.32
C ILE A 142 3.17 0.26 17.88
N PHE A 143 3.30 1.19 16.93
CA PHE A 143 4.60 1.73 16.54
C PHE A 143 5.15 2.68 17.59
N VAL A 144 6.43 2.47 17.92
CA VAL A 144 7.18 3.32 18.85
C VAL A 144 8.55 3.68 18.26
N ASP A 145 8.95 4.92 18.48
CA ASP A 145 10.27 5.46 18.15
C ASP A 145 10.81 6.39 19.25
N HIS A 146 10.20 6.35 20.43
CA HIS A 146 10.65 7.10 21.61
C HIS A 146 10.37 6.31 22.89
N ALA A 147 11.27 6.43 23.89
CA ALA A 147 11.11 5.77 25.18
C ALA A 147 9.84 6.21 25.94
N ASP A 148 9.38 7.45 25.73
CA ASP A 148 8.16 7.94 26.37
C ASP A 148 6.90 7.26 25.83
N HIS A 149 6.90 6.78 24.57
CA HIS A 149 5.80 5.93 24.06
C HIS A 149 5.68 4.65 24.89
N VAL A 150 6.81 4.01 25.21
CA VAL A 150 6.84 2.79 26.05
C VAL A 150 6.37 3.12 27.48
N LYS A 151 6.83 4.23 28.06
CA LYS A 151 6.41 4.65 29.42
C LYS A 151 4.91 4.88 29.50
N VAL A 152 4.33 5.66 28.58
CA VAL A 152 2.89 5.95 28.54
C VAL A 152 2.07 4.66 28.36
N LEU A 153 2.51 3.74 27.49
CA LEU A 153 1.86 2.43 27.33
C LEU A 153 2.00 1.57 28.59
N SER A 154 3.11 1.70 29.33
CA SER A 154 3.32 0.96 30.58
C SER A 154 2.40 1.38 31.73
N GLU A 155 1.85 2.59 31.65
CA GLU A 155 0.88 3.16 32.62
C GLU A 155 -0.56 2.74 32.30
N VAL A 156 -0.81 2.14 31.10
CA VAL A 156 -2.15 1.70 30.70
C VAL A 156 -2.57 0.49 31.52
N ASP A 157 -3.69 0.60 32.23
CA ASP A 157 -4.22 -0.45 33.08
C ASP A 157 -4.67 -1.68 32.27
N GLU A 158 -4.49 -2.90 32.83
CA GLU A 158 -4.89 -4.15 32.18
C GLU A 158 -6.42 -4.25 32.00
N SER A 159 -7.20 -3.63 32.87
CA SER A 159 -8.66 -3.53 32.67
C SER A 159 -9.04 -2.67 31.48
N THR A 160 -8.17 -1.73 31.07
CA THR A 160 -8.34 -0.86 29.92
C THR A 160 -7.84 -1.51 28.64
N TRP A 161 -6.67 -2.15 28.69
CA TRP A 161 -6.07 -2.86 27.57
C TRP A 161 -5.65 -4.27 28.01
N PRO A 162 -6.34 -5.33 27.55
CA PRO A 162 -6.12 -6.69 28.05
C PRO A 162 -4.77 -7.27 27.60
N GLY A 163 -4.09 -7.94 28.53
CA GLY A 163 -2.80 -8.57 28.28
C GLY A 163 -1.65 -7.60 28.06
N ARG A 164 -0.52 -8.09 27.59
CA ARG A 164 0.63 -7.25 27.25
C ARG A 164 0.42 -6.54 25.90
N ILE A 165 0.92 -5.32 25.80
CA ILE A 165 0.78 -4.46 24.62
C ILE A 165 1.98 -4.71 23.69
N PRO A 166 1.79 -5.28 22.48
CA PRO A 166 2.88 -5.47 21.52
C PRO A 166 3.34 -4.12 20.98
N ILE A 167 4.62 -3.81 21.09
CA ILE A 167 5.22 -2.64 20.41
C ILE A 167 6.09 -3.08 19.23
N TRP A 168 6.14 -2.22 18.22
CA TRP A 168 7.02 -2.36 17.07
C TRP A 168 7.95 -1.16 17.02
N VAL A 169 9.25 -1.43 17.14
CA VAL A 169 10.26 -0.38 17.18
C VAL A 169 10.64 0.02 15.75
N ASN A 170 10.49 1.30 15.44
CA ASN A 170 10.84 1.83 14.13
C ASN A 170 12.33 2.18 14.07
N ILE A 171 13.02 1.63 13.05
CA ILE A 171 14.41 1.96 12.71
C ILE A 171 14.40 2.87 11.49
N ASP A 172 15.09 4.00 11.58
CA ASP A 172 15.34 4.86 10.43
C ASP A 172 16.50 4.31 9.60
N VAL A 173 16.19 3.86 8.40
CA VAL A 173 17.15 3.34 7.41
C VAL A 173 17.52 4.39 6.36
N GLY A 174 17.45 5.68 6.73
CA GLY A 174 17.89 6.80 5.91
C GLY A 174 16.79 7.56 5.18
N TYR A 175 15.51 7.22 5.41
CA TYR A 175 14.39 7.97 4.83
C TYR A 175 13.98 9.19 5.67
N HIS A 176 14.32 9.20 6.96
CA HIS A 176 14.11 10.32 7.91
C HIS A 176 12.64 10.76 8.02
N ARG A 177 11.68 9.85 7.92
CA ARG A 177 10.26 10.11 8.13
C ARG A 177 9.85 9.84 9.58
N GLU A 178 10.25 8.71 10.12
CA GLU A 178 9.99 8.20 11.46
C GLU A 178 11.08 7.19 11.81
N GLY A 179 11.15 6.80 13.09
CA GLY A 179 12.13 5.83 13.56
C GLY A 179 13.42 6.47 14.10
N VAL A 180 14.23 5.62 14.71
CA VAL A 180 15.51 6.00 15.32
C VAL A 180 16.67 5.33 14.60
N PRO A 181 17.86 5.97 14.51
CA PRO A 181 19.04 5.33 13.93
C PRO A 181 19.42 4.04 14.67
N SER A 182 19.93 3.06 13.95
CA SER A 182 20.22 1.71 14.42
C SER A 182 21.23 1.61 15.58
N ASP A 183 22.07 2.62 15.76
CA ASP A 183 23.12 2.68 16.81
C ASP A 183 22.94 3.87 17.78
N SER A 184 21.73 4.48 17.80
CA SER A 184 21.47 5.67 18.57
C SER A 184 21.23 5.40 20.05
N LYS A 185 21.51 6.41 20.88
CA LYS A 185 21.10 6.40 22.29
C LYS A 185 19.57 6.27 22.45
N GLN A 186 18.78 6.85 21.54
CA GLN A 186 17.31 6.74 21.56
C GLN A 186 16.86 5.29 21.45
N LEU A 187 17.52 4.48 20.59
CA LEU A 187 17.20 3.05 20.47
C LEU A 187 17.49 2.31 21.77
N ALA A 188 18.63 2.60 22.43
CA ALA A 188 18.96 2.04 23.75
C ALA A 188 17.95 2.47 24.82
N ASP A 189 17.54 3.73 24.84
CA ASP A 189 16.54 4.23 25.80
C ASP A 189 15.17 3.52 25.63
N ILE A 190 14.75 3.21 24.39
CA ILE A 190 13.55 2.41 24.11
C ILE A 190 13.71 0.98 24.65
N ALA A 191 14.87 0.36 24.43
CA ALA A 191 15.17 -0.99 24.89
C ALA A 191 15.14 -1.09 26.42
N TYR A 192 15.77 -0.13 27.12
CA TYR A 192 15.72 -0.05 28.58
C TYR A 192 14.30 0.19 29.12
N ALA A 193 13.53 1.06 28.50
CA ALA A 193 12.14 1.30 28.87
C ALA A 193 11.28 0.03 28.71
N LEU A 194 11.50 -0.75 27.63
CA LEU A 194 10.83 -2.01 27.42
C LEU A 194 11.21 -3.04 28.50
N SER A 195 12.51 -3.19 28.80
CA SER A 195 12.99 -4.14 29.80
C SER A 195 12.44 -3.84 31.22
N ALA A 196 12.21 -2.56 31.52
CA ALA A 196 11.60 -2.14 32.78
C ALA A 196 10.08 -2.36 32.85
N SER A 197 9.41 -2.60 31.72
CA SER A 197 7.95 -2.70 31.64
C SER A 197 7.45 -4.12 31.75
N LYS A 198 6.42 -4.33 32.60
CA LYS A 198 5.65 -5.59 32.62
C LYS A 198 4.44 -5.56 31.70
N ARG A 199 4.04 -4.37 31.22
CA ARG A 199 2.83 -4.15 30.41
C ARG A 199 3.08 -4.25 28.91
N VAL A 200 4.30 -3.93 28.49
CA VAL A 200 4.67 -3.88 27.07
C VAL A 200 5.49 -5.09 26.70
N THR A 201 5.43 -5.52 25.47
CA THR A 201 6.24 -6.62 24.91
C THR A 201 6.74 -6.25 23.52
N LEU A 202 7.92 -6.75 23.12
CA LEU A 202 8.38 -6.58 21.74
C LEU A 202 7.55 -7.47 20.81
N GLY A 203 6.87 -6.86 19.84
CA GLY A 203 6.17 -7.54 18.76
C GLY A 203 7.05 -7.70 17.52
N GLY A 204 7.95 -6.74 17.28
CA GLY A 204 8.87 -6.76 16.16
C GLY A 204 9.64 -5.46 16.01
N ILE A 205 10.50 -5.43 15.01
CA ILE A 205 11.27 -4.25 14.59
C ILE A 205 10.89 -3.94 13.15
N TYR A 206 10.73 -2.67 12.83
CA TYR A 206 10.14 -2.21 11.58
C TYR A 206 11.02 -1.14 10.92
N ALA A 207 11.11 -1.17 9.60
CA ALA A 207 11.71 -0.07 8.82
C ALA A 207 10.90 0.19 7.56
N HIS A 208 11.00 1.41 7.02
CA HIS A 208 10.36 1.79 5.76
C HIS A 208 11.30 2.62 4.90
N MET A 209 11.69 2.09 3.75
CA MET A 209 12.60 2.74 2.80
C MET A 209 11.84 3.57 1.75
N GLY A 210 11.18 4.66 2.19
CA GLY A 210 10.33 5.47 1.30
C GLY A 210 11.08 6.13 0.14
N HIS A 211 12.37 6.46 0.29
CA HIS A 211 13.16 7.02 -0.80
C HIS A 211 13.47 6.02 -1.95
N SER A 212 13.13 4.73 -1.78
CA SER A 212 13.14 3.74 -2.87
C SER A 212 12.19 4.05 -4.03
N TYR A 213 11.23 4.95 -3.85
CA TYR A 213 10.40 5.47 -4.95
C TYR A 213 11.23 6.21 -6.02
N GLY A 214 12.47 6.61 -5.69
CA GLY A 214 13.43 7.19 -6.61
C GLY A 214 14.11 6.20 -7.56
N VAL A 215 14.07 4.88 -7.32
CA VAL A 215 14.76 3.87 -8.14
C VAL A 215 14.19 3.82 -9.56
N SER A 216 15.03 3.40 -10.52
CA SER A 216 14.69 3.39 -11.95
C SER A 216 15.01 2.05 -12.64
N SER A 217 15.39 1.04 -11.86
CA SER A 217 15.72 -0.29 -12.37
C SER A 217 15.49 -1.38 -11.31
N PRO A 218 15.34 -2.65 -11.72
CA PRO A 218 15.28 -3.80 -10.80
C PRO A 218 16.51 -3.91 -9.91
N GLY A 219 17.70 -3.64 -10.45
CA GLY A 219 18.96 -3.71 -9.70
C GLY A 219 19.06 -2.65 -8.61
N GLU A 220 18.66 -1.40 -8.90
CA GLU A 220 18.56 -0.35 -7.87
C GLU A 220 17.56 -0.73 -6.79
N ALA A 221 16.39 -1.25 -7.17
CA ALA A 221 15.36 -1.66 -6.21
C ALA A 221 15.84 -2.79 -5.28
N LEU A 222 16.60 -3.76 -5.81
CA LEU A 222 17.23 -4.82 -5.01
C LEU A 222 18.34 -4.27 -4.10
N SER A 223 19.12 -3.31 -4.56
CA SER A 223 20.14 -2.65 -3.72
C SER A 223 19.50 -1.95 -2.54
N PHE A 224 18.39 -1.22 -2.75
CA PHE A 224 17.63 -0.59 -1.67
C PHE A 224 17.01 -1.61 -0.72
N PHE A 225 16.50 -2.74 -1.25
CA PHE A 225 16.01 -3.84 -0.42
C PHE A 225 17.12 -4.41 0.48
N GLY A 226 18.32 -4.63 -0.07
CA GLY A 226 19.48 -5.11 0.71
C GLY A 226 19.86 -4.14 1.83
N HIS A 227 19.97 -2.84 1.52
CA HIS A 227 20.27 -1.82 2.52
C HIS A 227 19.19 -1.73 3.63
N GLU A 228 17.90 -1.82 3.25
CA GLU A 228 16.80 -1.84 4.21
C GLU A 228 16.90 -3.05 5.15
N LEU A 229 17.16 -4.23 4.59
CA LEU A 229 17.28 -5.49 5.33
C LEU A 229 18.47 -5.48 6.30
N GLU A 230 19.66 -5.07 5.83
CA GLU A 230 20.87 -5.00 6.66
C GLU A 230 20.76 -3.91 7.75
N GLY A 231 20.19 -2.75 7.41
CA GLY A 231 19.97 -1.66 8.37
C GLY A 231 19.00 -2.07 9.48
N LEU A 232 17.96 -2.83 9.13
CA LEU A 232 17.00 -3.36 10.09
C LEU A 232 17.61 -4.45 10.96
N GLU A 233 18.42 -5.36 10.41
CA GLU A 233 19.20 -6.34 11.17
C GLU A 233 20.13 -5.67 12.19
N GLN A 234 20.88 -4.64 11.75
CA GLN A 234 21.77 -3.88 12.63
C GLN A 234 21.00 -3.23 13.78
N GLY A 235 19.84 -2.63 13.49
CA GLY A 235 18.96 -2.06 14.51
C GLY A 235 18.48 -3.11 15.51
N ALA A 236 18.08 -4.28 15.02
CA ALA A 236 17.64 -5.39 15.88
C ALA A 236 18.76 -5.89 16.80
N ILE A 237 19.96 -6.09 16.26
CA ILE A 237 21.13 -6.52 17.04
C ILE A 237 21.48 -5.47 18.10
N SER A 238 21.47 -4.17 17.74
CA SER A 238 21.76 -3.08 18.67
C SER A 238 20.72 -2.99 19.78
N PHE A 239 19.43 -3.11 19.43
CA PHE A 239 18.33 -3.15 20.39
C PHE A 239 18.46 -4.30 21.39
N LEU A 240 18.71 -5.53 20.89
CA LEU A 240 18.84 -6.72 21.72
C LEU A 240 20.03 -6.65 22.69
N LYS A 241 21.14 -6.00 22.31
CA LYS A 241 22.29 -5.80 23.23
C LYS A 241 21.92 -4.95 24.44
N CYS A 242 20.90 -4.12 24.34
CA CYS A 242 20.43 -3.25 25.42
C CYS A 242 19.26 -3.84 26.22
N THR A 243 18.80 -5.05 25.88
CA THR A 243 17.76 -5.77 26.61
C THR A 243 18.36 -6.97 27.32
N ASP A 244 17.78 -7.38 28.46
CA ASP A 244 18.14 -8.63 29.13
C ASP A 244 17.70 -9.88 28.33
N ALA A 245 17.11 -9.69 27.14
CA ALA A 245 16.60 -10.74 26.27
C ALA A 245 17.68 -11.64 25.64
N HIS A 246 18.97 -11.30 25.80
CA HIS A 246 20.07 -12.22 25.47
C HIS A 246 20.12 -13.49 26.35
N ALA A 247 19.26 -13.57 27.38
CA ALA A 247 19.28 -14.67 28.33
C ALA A 247 18.52 -15.94 27.89
N THR A 248 17.79 -15.92 26.77
CA THR A 248 17.12 -17.14 26.30
C THR A 248 17.84 -17.74 25.10
N ASN A 249 18.86 -18.57 25.38
CA ASN A 249 19.33 -19.61 24.46
C ASN A 249 18.28 -20.74 24.29
N ASP A 250 17.00 -20.39 24.34
CA ASP A 250 15.93 -21.35 24.07
C ASP A 250 15.76 -21.50 22.55
N PRO A 251 16.12 -22.63 21.96
CA PRO A 251 15.95 -22.87 20.52
C PRO A 251 14.48 -22.88 20.08
N ASN A 252 13.53 -22.90 21.04
CA ASN A 252 12.09 -22.85 20.77
C ASN A 252 11.50 -21.45 20.98
N ALA A 253 12.31 -20.45 21.36
CA ALA A 253 11.83 -19.06 21.45
C ALA A 253 11.39 -18.55 20.05
N GLU A 254 10.25 -17.88 20.00
CA GLU A 254 9.81 -17.26 18.76
C GLU A 254 10.83 -16.21 18.28
N LYS A 255 11.21 -16.29 17.00
CA LYS A 255 12.11 -15.33 16.39
C LYS A 255 11.48 -13.93 16.37
N ILE A 256 12.27 -12.92 16.66
CA ILE A 256 11.85 -11.52 16.51
C ILE A 256 11.53 -11.24 15.04
N VAL A 257 10.38 -10.62 14.81
CA VAL A 257 9.95 -10.25 13.47
C VAL A 257 10.69 -8.98 13.02
N LEU A 258 11.32 -9.06 11.86
CA LEU A 258 11.88 -7.90 11.14
C LEU A 258 10.97 -7.59 9.97
N SER A 259 10.15 -6.53 10.09
CA SER A 259 9.21 -6.11 9.06
C SER A 259 9.77 -4.94 8.25
N LEU A 260 9.95 -5.14 6.96
CA LEU A 260 10.55 -4.16 6.06
C LEU A 260 9.76 -4.04 4.74
N GLY A 261 9.84 -2.87 4.13
CA GLY A 261 9.31 -2.63 2.80
C GLY A 261 8.80 -1.23 2.55
N ALA A 262 8.97 -0.83 1.32
CA ALA A 262 8.14 0.12 0.58
C ALA A 262 7.70 -0.63 -0.67
N THR A 263 6.71 -0.14 -1.42
CA THR A 263 6.27 -0.93 -2.59
C THR A 263 7.40 -1.24 -3.57
N PRO A 264 8.36 -0.34 -3.89
CA PRO A 264 9.48 -0.70 -4.75
C PRO A 264 10.37 -1.81 -4.15
N THR A 265 10.82 -1.69 -2.90
CA THR A 265 11.68 -2.71 -2.26
C THR A 265 10.93 -4.02 -2.03
N ALA A 266 9.68 -3.97 -1.59
CA ALA A 266 8.84 -5.16 -1.42
C ALA A 266 8.58 -5.91 -2.75
N ARG A 267 8.41 -5.19 -3.87
CA ARG A 267 8.26 -5.81 -5.19
C ARG A 267 9.58 -6.32 -5.75
N ALA A 268 10.70 -5.70 -5.40
CA ALA A 268 12.03 -6.10 -5.84
C ALA A 268 12.38 -7.55 -5.49
N ILE A 269 11.79 -8.12 -4.41
CA ILE A 269 11.98 -9.53 -4.04
C ILE A 269 11.58 -10.50 -5.17
N GLN A 270 10.69 -10.10 -6.09
CA GLN A 270 10.32 -10.91 -7.23
C GLN A 270 11.49 -11.14 -8.19
N ASN A 271 12.46 -10.22 -8.23
CA ASN A 271 13.69 -10.38 -9.02
C ASN A 271 14.61 -11.47 -8.45
N LEU A 272 14.48 -11.80 -7.14
CA LEU A 272 15.21 -12.93 -6.53
C LEU A 272 14.70 -14.29 -7.04
N LEU A 273 13.54 -14.32 -7.69
CA LEU A 273 12.89 -15.52 -8.25
C LEU A 273 13.03 -15.61 -9.78
N SER A 274 13.41 -14.52 -10.45
CA SER A 274 13.69 -14.53 -11.89
C SER A 274 14.93 -15.37 -12.13
N GLY A 275 14.91 -16.27 -13.11
CA GLY A 275 15.99 -17.23 -13.35
C GLY A 275 17.32 -16.63 -13.86
N GLU A 276 17.46 -15.31 -13.90
CA GLU A 276 18.70 -14.61 -14.17
C GLU A 276 19.54 -14.55 -12.87
N ALA A 277 20.34 -15.58 -12.63
CA ALA A 277 21.32 -15.62 -11.56
C ALA A 277 22.47 -14.63 -11.87
N THR A 278 22.29 -13.37 -11.47
CA THR A 278 23.43 -12.45 -11.41
C THR A 278 24.08 -12.57 -10.04
N GLU A 279 25.39 -12.30 -9.95
CA GLU A 279 26.13 -12.31 -8.68
C GLU A 279 25.44 -11.47 -7.58
N SER A 280 24.84 -10.34 -7.95
CA SER A 280 24.11 -9.48 -7.03
C SER A 280 22.81 -10.12 -6.52
N VAL A 281 22.05 -10.79 -7.37
CA VAL A 281 20.80 -11.51 -6.98
C VAL A 281 21.13 -12.62 -6.00
N GLU A 282 22.18 -13.42 -6.27
CA GLU A 282 22.62 -14.48 -5.36
C GLU A 282 23.09 -13.94 -4.01
N ALA A 283 23.83 -12.81 -4.01
CA ALA A 283 24.29 -12.18 -2.78
C ALA A 283 23.12 -11.69 -1.90
N TYR A 284 22.12 -11.01 -2.49
CA TYR A 284 20.93 -10.57 -1.73
C TYR A 284 20.09 -11.74 -1.22
N ARG A 285 19.97 -12.81 -1.99
CA ARG A 285 19.29 -14.03 -1.56
C ARG A 285 20.01 -14.68 -0.38
N ALA A 286 21.32 -14.82 -0.46
CA ALA A 286 22.12 -15.34 0.64
C ALA A 286 22.04 -14.48 1.91
N THR A 287 22.00 -13.15 1.76
CA THR A 287 21.78 -12.23 2.88
C THR A 287 20.41 -12.44 3.53
N LEU A 288 19.35 -12.53 2.72
CA LEU A 288 18.00 -12.80 3.20
C LEU A 288 17.91 -14.14 3.95
N ASP A 289 18.49 -15.20 3.37
CA ASP A 289 18.50 -16.54 3.96
C ASP A 289 19.27 -16.54 5.28
N ARG A 290 20.43 -15.87 5.37
CA ARG A 290 21.21 -15.72 6.58
C ARG A 290 20.45 -15.03 7.69
N ILE A 291 19.83 -13.89 7.39
CA ILE A 291 19.06 -13.10 8.36
C ILE A 291 17.83 -13.89 8.83
N ASN A 292 17.15 -14.56 7.90
CA ASN A 292 15.96 -15.36 8.22
C ASN A 292 16.27 -16.62 9.07
N GLN A 293 17.56 -17.00 9.21
CA GLN A 293 17.96 -18.02 10.18
C GLN A 293 17.85 -17.53 11.62
N SER A 294 18.17 -16.25 11.89
CA SER A 294 18.21 -15.66 13.23
C SER A 294 16.93 -14.90 13.59
N PHE A 295 16.25 -14.32 12.61
CA PHE A 295 15.06 -13.50 12.74
C PHE A 295 13.93 -14.06 11.88
N ALA A 296 12.69 -13.61 12.08
CA ALA A 296 11.58 -13.88 11.19
C ALA A 296 11.41 -12.66 10.24
N VAL A 297 11.90 -12.76 9.01
CA VAL A 297 11.75 -11.67 8.03
C VAL A 297 10.31 -11.60 7.52
N GLU A 298 9.74 -10.40 7.53
CA GLU A 298 8.39 -10.11 7.05
C GLU A 298 8.42 -8.93 6.08
N ILE A 299 7.88 -9.11 4.89
CA ILE A 299 7.75 -8.04 3.89
C ILE A 299 6.43 -7.31 4.09
N HIS A 300 6.44 -5.97 4.00
CA HIS A 300 5.19 -5.21 3.98
C HIS A 300 5.08 -4.28 2.77
N ALA A 301 3.86 -4.12 2.25
CA ALA A 301 3.57 -3.25 1.12
C ALA A 301 2.10 -2.84 1.07
N GLY A 302 1.82 -1.65 0.49
CA GLY A 302 0.47 -1.10 0.42
C GLY A 302 -0.07 -0.86 -0.99
N VAL A 303 0.65 -0.12 -1.84
CA VAL A 303 0.13 0.30 -3.15
C VAL A 303 0.26 -0.78 -4.24
N TYR A 304 1.05 -1.83 -3.99
CA TYR A 304 1.37 -2.87 -4.97
C TYR A 304 0.15 -3.55 -5.64
N PRO A 305 -1.04 -3.71 -5.01
CA PRO A 305 -2.18 -4.33 -5.68
C PRO A 305 -2.74 -3.46 -6.80
N VAL A 306 -2.79 -2.14 -6.57
CA VAL A 306 -3.43 -1.19 -7.49
C VAL A 306 -2.45 -0.57 -8.48
N LEU A 307 -1.21 -0.35 -8.05
CA LEU A 307 -0.16 0.38 -8.76
C LEU A 307 -0.61 1.75 -9.31
N ASP A 308 0.33 2.47 -9.86
CA ASP A 308 0.16 3.81 -10.45
C ASP A 308 1.38 4.17 -11.31
N LEU A 309 1.37 5.36 -11.88
CA LEU A 309 2.47 5.83 -12.74
C LEU A 309 3.79 6.03 -11.98
N GLN A 310 3.75 6.40 -10.69
CA GLN A 310 4.97 6.49 -9.87
C GLN A 310 5.60 5.10 -9.70
N GLN A 311 4.77 4.07 -9.45
CA GLN A 311 5.24 2.70 -9.30
C GLN A 311 5.77 2.13 -10.63
N THR A 312 5.10 2.40 -11.74
CA THR A 312 5.57 2.00 -13.08
C THR A 312 6.91 2.66 -13.39
N ALA A 313 7.09 3.93 -13.05
CA ALA A 313 8.35 4.65 -13.23
C ALA A 313 9.54 4.11 -12.42
N THR A 314 9.30 3.32 -11.37
CA THR A 314 10.38 2.67 -10.60
C THR A 314 11.00 1.48 -11.32
N ARG A 315 10.26 0.81 -12.21
CA ARG A 315 10.65 -0.43 -12.88
C ARG A 315 11.14 -1.53 -11.93
N ALA A 316 10.70 -1.49 -10.67
CA ALA A 316 11.29 -2.25 -9.57
C ALA A 316 11.14 -3.77 -9.69
N ALA A 317 10.19 -4.27 -10.48
CA ALA A 317 9.86 -5.69 -10.53
C ALA A 317 9.29 -6.09 -11.91
N PRO A 318 9.36 -7.38 -12.30
CA PRO A 318 8.81 -7.87 -13.55
C PRO A 318 7.27 -7.79 -13.57
N SER A 319 6.69 -7.58 -14.76
CA SER A 319 5.23 -7.61 -14.99
C SER A 319 4.65 -9.02 -15.06
N GLY A 320 5.48 -10.04 -15.28
CA GLY A 320 5.06 -11.44 -15.43
C GLY A 320 6.13 -12.30 -16.10
N PRO A 321 5.84 -13.53 -16.46
CA PRO A 321 6.80 -14.41 -17.12
C PRO A 321 7.33 -13.76 -18.40
N GLY A 322 8.66 -13.58 -18.48
CA GLY A 322 9.35 -12.98 -19.63
C GLY A 322 9.39 -11.44 -19.66
N ALA A 323 8.77 -10.75 -18.69
CA ALA A 323 8.87 -9.29 -18.57
C ALA A 323 9.84 -8.94 -17.45
N ASN A 324 10.82 -8.09 -17.73
CA ASN A 324 11.86 -7.70 -16.76
C ASN A 324 11.47 -6.47 -15.90
N GLU A 325 10.38 -5.78 -16.26
CA GLU A 325 10.00 -4.53 -15.61
C GLU A 325 8.48 -4.43 -15.42
N THR A 326 8.05 -3.56 -14.49
CA THR A 326 6.64 -3.21 -14.27
C THR A 326 6.06 -2.56 -15.51
N SER A 327 4.89 -3.00 -15.94
CA SER A 327 4.17 -2.44 -17.09
C SER A 327 2.90 -1.68 -16.70
N TYR A 328 2.32 -0.95 -17.66
CA TYR A 328 1.04 -0.26 -17.48
C TYR A 328 -0.13 -1.24 -17.29
N ASP A 329 -0.01 -2.49 -17.79
CA ASP A 329 -1.01 -3.55 -17.60
C ASP A 329 -1.12 -4.03 -16.14
N ASP A 330 -0.16 -3.64 -15.30
CA ASP A 330 -0.21 -3.94 -13.87
C ASP A 330 -0.97 -2.87 -13.07
N ILE A 331 -1.38 -1.74 -13.71
CA ILE A 331 -2.13 -0.67 -13.04
C ILE A 331 -3.62 -1.06 -13.02
N ALA A 332 -4.09 -1.46 -11.84
CA ALA A 332 -5.50 -1.82 -11.63
C ALA A 332 -6.40 -0.61 -11.39
N PHE A 333 -5.85 0.52 -10.94
CA PHE A 333 -6.61 1.72 -10.58
C PHE A 333 -6.62 2.72 -11.72
N ARG A 334 -7.83 3.16 -12.11
CA ARG A 334 -8.08 4.16 -13.14
C ARG A 334 -9.14 5.15 -12.65
N VAL A 335 -9.13 6.34 -13.22
CA VAL A 335 -10.14 7.38 -12.95
C VAL A 335 -10.91 7.66 -14.24
N LEU A 336 -12.21 7.43 -14.21
CA LEU A 336 -13.14 7.77 -15.31
C LEU A 336 -13.46 9.25 -15.23
N VAL A 337 -13.30 9.96 -16.35
CA VAL A 337 -13.59 11.40 -16.53
C VAL A 337 -14.33 11.66 -17.83
N GLU A 338 -14.82 12.90 -18.01
CA GLU A 338 -15.47 13.34 -19.24
C GLU A 338 -14.84 14.64 -19.74
N VAL A 339 -14.77 14.80 -21.04
CA VAL A 339 -14.29 16.01 -21.71
C VAL A 339 -15.36 17.09 -21.66
N ASN A 340 -15.05 18.20 -20.99
CA ASN A 340 -15.97 19.33 -20.83
C ASN A 340 -15.71 20.49 -21.84
N GLY A 341 -14.53 20.50 -22.46
CA GLY A 341 -14.16 21.51 -23.44
C GLY A 341 -12.98 21.09 -24.29
N VAL A 342 -12.90 21.59 -25.51
CA VAL A 342 -11.80 21.35 -26.46
C VAL A 342 -11.30 22.69 -27.03
N TYR A 343 -9.99 22.83 -27.12
CA TYR A 343 -9.34 24.10 -27.46
C TYR A 343 -8.16 23.88 -28.42
N PRO A 344 -8.43 23.58 -29.71
CA PRO A 344 -7.40 23.22 -30.68
C PRO A 344 -6.46 24.39 -31.03
N GLU A 345 -6.88 25.64 -30.82
CA GLU A 345 -6.15 26.86 -31.23
C GLU A 345 -5.71 27.74 -30.04
N ARG A 346 -5.83 27.25 -28.79
CA ARG A 346 -5.54 28.07 -27.60
C ARG A 346 -4.04 28.29 -27.38
N SER A 347 -3.20 27.33 -27.75
CA SER A 347 -1.75 27.34 -27.58
C SER A 347 -1.10 26.56 -28.73
N GLU A 348 0.22 26.42 -28.67
CA GLU A 348 0.96 25.57 -29.63
C GLU A 348 0.56 24.09 -29.56
N LYS A 349 0.02 23.64 -28.42
CA LYS A 349 -0.50 22.28 -28.22
C LYS A 349 -2.01 22.28 -28.28
N SER A 350 -2.58 21.20 -28.82
CA SER A 350 -4.02 20.94 -28.65
C SER A 350 -4.34 20.71 -27.19
N GLU A 351 -5.38 21.37 -26.70
CA GLU A 351 -5.82 21.31 -25.31
C GLU A 351 -7.27 20.83 -25.18
N ALA A 352 -7.55 20.13 -24.09
CA ALA A 352 -8.92 19.83 -23.68
C ALA A 352 -9.07 20.05 -22.16
N LEU A 353 -10.31 20.07 -21.69
CA LEU A 353 -10.64 20.27 -20.29
C LEU A 353 -11.48 19.11 -19.79
N ILE A 354 -11.15 18.64 -18.58
CA ILE A 354 -11.96 17.70 -17.81
C ILE A 354 -12.37 18.34 -16.46
N ALA A 355 -13.54 17.99 -15.94
CA ALA A 355 -13.96 18.32 -14.58
C ALA A 355 -13.27 17.37 -13.58
N GLY A 356 -11.96 17.57 -13.39
CA GLY A 356 -11.15 16.72 -12.56
C GLY A 356 -9.75 17.26 -12.38
N GLY A 357 -9.55 18.08 -11.35
CA GLY A 357 -8.26 18.68 -11.03
C GLY A 357 -7.51 17.98 -9.91
N CYS A 358 -6.82 18.76 -9.07
CA CYS A 358 -6.02 18.19 -7.98
C CYS A 358 -6.87 17.53 -6.88
N ILE A 359 -8.13 17.85 -6.73
CA ILE A 359 -9.04 17.14 -5.83
C ILE A 359 -9.26 15.71 -6.32
N LEU A 360 -9.25 15.49 -7.64
CA LEU A 360 -9.45 14.16 -8.24
C LEU A 360 -8.14 13.34 -8.32
N LEU A 361 -7.01 13.97 -8.70
CA LEU A 361 -5.78 13.30 -9.08
C LEU A 361 -4.63 13.48 -8.08
N GLY A 362 -4.72 14.47 -7.18
CA GLY A 362 -3.60 14.95 -6.41
C GLY A 362 -2.70 15.92 -7.22
N ARG A 363 -1.61 16.34 -6.60
CA ARG A 363 -0.53 17.13 -7.23
C ARG A 363 0.80 16.41 -7.20
N GLU A 364 0.76 15.11 -7.05
CA GLU A 364 1.94 14.27 -6.99
C GLU A 364 2.65 14.25 -8.35
N ALA A 365 3.94 14.58 -8.35
CA ALA A 365 4.77 14.49 -9.55
C ALA A 365 5.11 13.04 -9.87
N CYS A 366 5.30 12.73 -11.15
CA CYS A 366 5.90 11.50 -11.61
C CYS A 366 7.25 11.82 -12.28
N LYS A 367 8.32 11.12 -11.91
CA LYS A 367 9.66 11.41 -12.43
C LYS A 367 9.84 11.11 -13.92
N SER A 368 8.97 10.28 -14.51
CA SER A 368 9.10 9.85 -15.90
C SER A 368 8.54 10.82 -16.91
N TYR A 369 7.68 11.79 -16.51
CA TYR A 369 7.07 12.75 -17.40
C TYR A 369 6.52 13.98 -16.63
N PRO A 370 6.27 15.12 -17.30
CA PRO A 370 5.89 16.38 -16.64
C PRO A 370 4.36 16.55 -16.48
N GLY A 371 3.62 15.49 -16.11
CA GLY A 371 2.15 15.52 -16.00
C GLY A 371 1.63 15.01 -14.66
N TYR A 372 0.30 15.06 -14.52
CA TYR A 372 -0.46 14.64 -13.33
C TYR A 372 -1.31 13.38 -13.56
N GLY A 373 -1.29 12.84 -14.77
CA GLY A 373 -1.99 11.64 -15.20
C GLY A 373 -1.82 11.43 -16.70
N ILE A 374 -1.96 10.19 -17.15
CA ILE A 374 -1.90 9.81 -18.57
C ILE A 374 -3.28 9.28 -18.98
N VAL A 375 -3.79 9.74 -20.15
CA VAL A 375 -5.01 9.18 -20.73
C VAL A 375 -4.72 7.77 -21.23
N THR A 376 -5.49 6.80 -20.73
CA THR A 376 -5.33 5.39 -21.09
C THR A 376 -5.82 5.10 -22.51
N PRO A 377 -5.51 3.93 -23.11
CA PRO A 377 -6.03 3.55 -24.43
C PRO A 377 -7.53 3.25 -24.49
N TRP A 378 -8.26 3.39 -23.40
CA TRP A 378 -9.73 3.15 -23.33
C TRP A 378 -10.56 4.39 -23.73
N PRO A 379 -11.76 4.23 -24.33
CA PRO A 379 -12.32 2.99 -24.87
C PRO A 379 -11.83 2.67 -26.29
N ALA A 380 -11.33 3.60 -27.04
CA ALA A 380 -11.10 3.44 -28.47
C ALA A 380 -9.81 4.09 -28.98
N GLN A 381 -8.75 4.11 -28.18
CA GLN A 381 -7.48 4.73 -28.60
C GLN A 381 -6.52 3.75 -29.28
N GLU A 382 -7.02 2.62 -29.82
CA GLU A 382 -6.24 1.65 -30.60
C GLU A 382 -4.93 1.21 -29.91
N GLY A 383 -4.96 1.04 -28.57
CA GLY A 383 -3.80 0.64 -27.78
C GLY A 383 -2.72 1.71 -27.60
N ARG A 384 -2.96 2.95 -28.05
CA ARG A 384 -1.96 4.01 -27.97
C ARG A 384 -2.23 4.96 -26.80
N PHE A 385 -1.17 5.34 -26.11
CA PHE A 385 -1.16 6.32 -25.04
C PHE A 385 0.20 7.02 -24.99
N TYR A 386 0.32 8.09 -24.22
CA TYR A 386 1.60 8.72 -23.95
C TYR A 386 2.49 7.76 -23.16
N ASP A 387 3.50 7.22 -23.79
CA ASP A 387 4.50 6.35 -23.12
C ASP A 387 5.77 7.17 -22.85
N PRO A 388 6.07 7.46 -21.56
CA PRO A 388 7.27 8.18 -21.17
C PRO A 388 8.60 7.52 -21.59
N ALA A 389 8.62 6.20 -21.69
CA ALA A 389 9.79 5.43 -22.12
C ALA A 389 9.83 5.19 -23.64
N GLY A 390 8.71 5.37 -24.32
CA GLY A 390 8.54 5.08 -25.74
C GLY A 390 8.23 6.31 -26.58
N SER A 391 7.03 6.32 -27.17
CA SER A 391 6.63 7.30 -28.20
C SER A 391 6.56 8.74 -27.71
N LYS A 392 6.31 8.96 -26.42
CA LYS A 392 6.03 10.29 -25.83
C LYS A 392 4.97 11.06 -26.60
N THR A 393 3.98 10.34 -27.15
CA THR A 393 2.92 10.90 -27.98
C THR A 393 1.57 10.45 -27.45
N GLY A 394 0.73 11.41 -27.05
CA GLY A 394 -0.60 11.13 -26.51
C GLY A 394 -1.09 12.24 -25.57
N TRP A 395 -2.28 12.06 -25.01
CA TRP A 395 -2.87 12.99 -24.07
C TRP A 395 -2.37 12.75 -22.63
N ILE A 396 -1.92 13.82 -21.98
CA ILE A 396 -1.59 13.84 -20.56
C ILE A 396 -2.40 14.91 -19.84
N VAL A 397 -2.60 14.77 -18.53
CA VAL A 397 -3.07 15.87 -17.69
C VAL A 397 -1.87 16.78 -17.40
N GLY A 398 -1.74 17.84 -18.17
CA GLY A 398 -0.56 18.73 -18.11
C GLY A 398 -0.65 19.81 -17.03
N LYS A 399 -1.88 20.17 -16.62
CA LYS A 399 -2.12 21.18 -15.58
C LYS A 399 -3.35 20.83 -14.75
N VAL A 400 -3.29 21.09 -13.45
CA VAL A 400 -4.42 20.91 -12.53
C VAL A 400 -4.66 22.18 -11.71
N ALA A 401 -5.93 22.59 -11.66
CA ALA A 401 -6.46 23.48 -10.64
C ALA A 401 -7.24 22.64 -9.63
N GLN A 402 -8.14 23.25 -8.83
CA GLN A 402 -8.88 22.47 -7.82
C GLN A 402 -9.78 21.43 -8.50
N GLU A 403 -10.70 21.85 -9.36
CA GLU A 403 -11.71 21.02 -10.05
C GLU A 403 -11.45 20.90 -11.55
N HIS A 404 -10.39 21.51 -12.08
CA HIS A 404 -10.12 21.56 -13.52
C HIS A 404 -8.81 20.85 -13.83
N GLY A 405 -8.84 19.87 -14.75
CA GLY A 405 -7.70 19.23 -15.37
C GLY A 405 -7.57 19.64 -16.83
N ASN A 406 -6.45 20.28 -17.20
CA ASN A 406 -6.15 20.57 -18.59
C ASN A 406 -5.40 19.39 -19.19
N LEU A 407 -5.99 18.80 -20.20
CA LEU A 407 -5.33 17.80 -21.03
C LEU A 407 -4.49 18.50 -22.09
N TRP A 408 -3.26 18.06 -22.25
CA TRP A 408 -2.35 18.51 -23.29
C TRP A 408 -1.98 17.34 -24.20
N TRP A 409 -2.00 17.62 -25.52
CA TRP A 409 -1.41 16.68 -26.47
C TRP A 409 0.10 16.84 -26.47
N GLU A 410 0.80 15.77 -26.24
CA GLU A 410 2.26 15.66 -26.38
C GLU A 410 2.57 14.93 -27.70
N GLY A 411 3.63 15.39 -28.40
CA GLY A 411 4.04 14.85 -29.68
C GLY A 411 3.65 15.71 -30.89
N PRO A 412 3.90 15.25 -32.12
CA PRO A 412 3.64 16.00 -33.35
C PRO A 412 2.18 16.37 -33.53
N ALA A 413 1.92 17.60 -34.01
CA ALA A 413 0.55 18.13 -34.19
C ALA A 413 -0.26 17.31 -35.19
N GLU A 414 0.37 16.79 -36.24
CA GLU A 414 -0.24 15.93 -37.24
C GLU A 414 -0.73 14.57 -36.71
N ASN A 415 -0.27 14.18 -35.54
CA ASN A 415 -0.67 12.92 -34.88
C ASN A 415 -1.76 13.13 -33.82
N VAL A 416 -2.23 14.39 -33.64
CA VAL A 416 -3.28 14.69 -32.66
C VAL A 416 -4.51 13.82 -32.91
N ARG A 417 -5.00 13.22 -31.83
CA ARG A 417 -6.31 12.57 -31.80
C ARG A 417 -7.29 13.52 -31.19
N PRO A 418 -8.15 14.13 -31.99
CA PRO A 418 -9.15 15.07 -31.50
C PRO A 418 -10.01 14.41 -30.42
N LEU A 419 -10.32 15.16 -29.39
CA LEU A 419 -11.29 14.79 -28.38
C LEU A 419 -12.58 15.55 -28.63
N GLU A 420 -13.70 14.99 -28.21
CA GLU A 420 -15.03 15.59 -28.35
C GLU A 420 -15.62 15.91 -26.97
N ILE A 421 -16.42 16.98 -26.88
CA ILE A 421 -17.18 17.29 -25.66
C ILE A 421 -18.15 16.14 -25.37
N GLY A 422 -18.17 15.68 -24.12
CA GLY A 422 -18.95 14.52 -23.70
C GLY A 422 -18.23 13.18 -23.89
N GLN A 423 -17.05 13.16 -24.52
CA GLN A 423 -16.26 11.94 -24.62
C GLN A 423 -15.74 11.52 -23.25
N LYS A 424 -15.99 10.25 -22.90
CA LYS A 424 -15.43 9.64 -21.68
C LYS A 424 -14.02 9.16 -21.91
N LEU A 425 -13.18 9.35 -20.89
CA LEU A 425 -11.78 8.95 -20.88
C LEU A 425 -11.47 8.28 -19.55
N MET A 426 -10.49 7.39 -19.55
CA MET A 426 -9.87 6.91 -18.32
C MET A 426 -8.46 7.45 -18.17
N LEU A 427 -8.07 7.72 -16.93
CA LEU A 427 -6.75 8.23 -16.57
C LEU A 427 -6.04 7.22 -15.67
N TRP A 428 -4.75 7.00 -15.91
CA TRP A 428 -3.83 6.50 -14.92
C TRP A 428 -3.32 7.67 -14.08
N PRO A 429 -3.56 7.71 -12.75
CA PRO A 429 -3.04 8.77 -11.90
C PRO A 429 -1.56 8.53 -11.57
N ASN A 430 -0.87 9.60 -11.18
CA ASN A 430 0.51 9.48 -10.70
C ASN A 430 0.62 8.72 -9.37
N HIS A 431 -0.34 8.92 -8.45
CA HIS A 431 -0.31 8.33 -7.11
C HIS A 431 -1.70 7.82 -6.69
N ALA A 432 -1.88 6.51 -6.73
CA ALA A 432 -3.17 5.88 -6.45
C ALA A 432 -3.70 6.14 -5.03
N CYS A 433 -2.81 6.24 -4.01
CA CYS A 433 -3.22 6.52 -2.64
C CYS A 433 -3.91 7.88 -2.50
N ILE A 434 -3.39 8.90 -3.20
CA ILE A 434 -3.91 10.27 -3.15
C ILE A 434 -5.16 10.37 -4.03
N ALA A 435 -5.09 9.92 -5.28
CA ALA A 435 -6.23 9.95 -6.19
C ALA A 435 -7.44 9.18 -5.65
N GLY A 436 -7.22 8.00 -5.05
CA GLY A 436 -8.29 7.23 -4.43
C GLY A 436 -8.89 7.86 -3.17
N ALA A 437 -8.18 8.79 -2.50
CA ALA A 437 -8.58 9.31 -1.19
C ALA A 437 -9.91 10.06 -1.20
N HIS A 438 -10.25 10.71 -2.30
CA HIS A 438 -11.44 11.55 -2.42
C HIS A 438 -12.71 10.78 -2.81
N PHE A 439 -12.56 9.57 -3.35
CA PHE A 439 -13.70 8.73 -3.70
C PHE A 439 -14.26 8.00 -2.48
N GLY A 440 -15.58 7.89 -2.40
CA GLY A 440 -16.27 7.14 -1.34
C GLY A 440 -16.35 5.65 -1.61
N TRP A 441 -16.18 5.25 -2.86
CA TRP A 441 -16.25 3.86 -3.31
C TRP A 441 -15.49 3.69 -4.63
N TYR A 442 -15.22 2.46 -4.94
CA TYR A 442 -14.68 2.02 -6.22
C TYR A 442 -15.74 1.23 -6.99
N LEU A 443 -15.86 1.46 -8.28
CA LEU A 443 -16.56 0.59 -9.20
C LEU A 443 -15.58 -0.49 -9.66
N VAL A 444 -15.95 -1.75 -9.51
CA VAL A 444 -15.08 -2.88 -9.79
C VAL A 444 -15.51 -3.53 -11.10
N VAL A 445 -14.59 -3.59 -12.04
CA VAL A 445 -14.70 -4.34 -13.29
C VAL A 445 -13.75 -5.53 -13.26
N ASP A 446 -13.84 -6.41 -14.24
CA ASP A 446 -12.97 -7.58 -14.33
C ASP A 446 -12.57 -7.83 -15.79
N SER A 447 -11.30 -7.56 -16.12
CA SER A 447 -10.79 -7.68 -17.49
C SER A 447 -10.64 -9.13 -18.00
N GLU A 448 -10.84 -10.14 -17.14
CA GLU A 448 -10.87 -11.56 -17.53
C GLU A 448 -12.30 -12.05 -17.83
N GLU A 449 -13.35 -11.25 -17.57
CA GLU A 449 -14.73 -11.60 -17.89
C GLU A 449 -15.07 -11.31 -19.37
N GLU A 450 -16.17 -11.91 -19.87
CA GLU A 450 -16.65 -11.74 -21.24
C GLU A 450 -16.92 -10.26 -21.59
N ASP A 451 -17.52 -9.52 -20.63
CA ASP A 451 -17.77 -8.09 -20.72
C ASP A 451 -16.86 -7.31 -19.75
N PRO A 452 -15.63 -6.98 -20.13
CA PRO A 452 -14.61 -6.43 -19.23
C PRO A 452 -14.90 -4.98 -18.74
N GLU A 453 -15.88 -4.33 -19.33
CA GLU A 453 -16.28 -2.94 -19.01
C GLU A 453 -17.53 -2.87 -18.14
N VAL A 454 -18.15 -4.00 -17.79
CA VAL A 454 -19.34 -4.04 -16.95
C VAL A 454 -18.95 -4.03 -15.48
N VAL A 455 -19.57 -3.16 -14.71
CA VAL A 455 -19.39 -3.08 -13.24
C VAL A 455 -19.91 -4.37 -12.60
N ARG A 456 -19.04 -5.09 -11.92
CA ARG A 456 -19.32 -6.37 -11.25
C ARG A 456 -19.58 -6.21 -9.76
N ASP A 457 -18.98 -5.21 -9.14
CA ASP A 457 -19.14 -4.95 -7.70
C ASP A 457 -18.86 -3.46 -7.38
N VAL A 458 -19.20 -3.06 -6.16
CA VAL A 458 -18.91 -1.75 -5.61
C VAL A 458 -18.28 -1.91 -4.24
N TRP A 459 -17.03 -1.45 -4.10
CA TRP A 459 -16.29 -1.52 -2.84
C TRP A 459 -16.28 -0.16 -2.16
N VAL A 460 -16.95 -0.08 -1.02
CA VAL A 460 -17.02 1.16 -0.23
C VAL A 460 -15.73 1.37 0.52
N ARG A 461 -15.16 2.55 0.36
CA ARG A 461 -13.91 2.97 0.96
C ARG A 461 -14.16 3.52 2.37
N TRP A 462 -13.37 3.08 3.35
CA TRP A 462 -13.42 3.64 4.70
C TRP A 462 -12.88 5.06 4.71
N ARG A 463 -13.45 5.90 5.59
CA ARG A 463 -13.09 7.31 5.76
C ARG A 463 -12.77 7.61 7.22
N GLY A 464 -12.02 8.68 7.45
CA GLY A 464 -11.69 9.21 8.77
C GLY A 464 -10.32 8.75 9.29
N TRP A 465 -10.06 9.25 10.51
CA TRP A 465 -8.81 9.04 11.24
C TRP A 465 -9.02 8.35 12.57
#